data_3f48ea8e1f37323ed1d76b2c6025b2b5
#
_entry.id   3f48ea8e1f37323ed1d76b2c6025b2b5
#
_cell.length_a   1.000
_cell.length_b   1.000
_cell.length_c   1.000
_cell.angle_alpha   90.00
_cell.angle_beta   90.00
_cell.angle_gamma   90.00
#
_symmetry.space_group_name_H-M   'P 1'
#
loop_
_entity.id
_entity.type
_entity.pdbx_description
1 polymer ?
#
loop_
_entity_poly.entity_id
_entity_poly.type
_entity_poly.pdbx_seq_one_letter_code
_entity_poly.pdbx_strand_id
1 'polypeptide(L)'
;MWVIYVIIALLIIWVIMKRKSQEVVHKKVFSKQECEQVIEVANKYKFINDKLDTIDGQPEHQIDIFTENEVKNKELYDLSMDLYRKHLPNHDHLKVGYIFLRRYNPEDRTGVPIHFDECAVTMSVLLSDTKDFEGGKLYVFDEKTSKKFDKDGLDFMENTDRGKYMDGKVLPVMKYEQGDMVMFRGGKLFHGITPVTGGERYLLSYFFDKP
;
A
#
# COMPACT_ATOMS: atom_id res chain seq x y z
N MET A 1 21.04 27.71 -34.61
CA MET A 1 19.65 27.75 -34.05
C MET A 1 18.98 26.39 -34.02
N TRP A 2 18.97 25.61 -35.09
CA TRP A 2 18.30 24.28 -35.13
C TRP A 2 18.72 23.27 -34.01
N VAL A 3 20.03 23.23 -33.69
CA VAL A 3 20.57 22.33 -32.65
C VAL A 3 19.97 22.61 -31.27
N ILE A 4 19.72 23.88 -30.94
CA ILE A 4 19.11 24.26 -29.65
C ILE A 4 17.64 23.75 -29.55
N TYR A 5 16.87 23.87 -30.65
CA TYR A 5 15.48 23.36 -30.68
C TYR A 5 15.41 21.84 -30.55
N VAL A 6 16.35 21.11 -31.16
CA VAL A 6 16.45 19.66 -31.04
C VAL A 6 16.76 19.26 -29.58
N ILE A 7 17.70 19.94 -28.93
CA ILE A 7 18.05 19.67 -27.52
C ILE A 7 16.86 19.97 -26.60
N ILE A 8 16.14 21.07 -26.80
CA ILE A 8 14.96 21.41 -26.03
C ILE A 8 13.84 20.37 -26.25
N ALA A 9 13.60 19.95 -27.49
CA ALA A 9 12.60 18.91 -27.79
C ALA A 9 12.97 17.57 -27.12
N LEU A 10 14.22 17.15 -27.14
CA LEU A 10 14.70 15.94 -26.48
C LEU A 10 14.59 16.04 -24.97
N LEU A 11 14.87 17.20 -24.36
CA LEU A 11 14.69 17.46 -22.94
C LEU A 11 13.20 17.41 -22.56
N ILE A 12 12.31 17.99 -23.36
CA ILE A 12 10.87 17.94 -23.13
C ILE A 12 10.37 16.50 -23.26
N ILE A 13 10.79 15.76 -24.28
CA ILE A 13 10.46 14.35 -24.46
C ILE A 13 10.98 13.54 -23.28
N TRP A 14 12.22 13.77 -22.84
CA TRP A 14 12.83 13.09 -21.69
C TRP A 14 12.07 13.39 -20.38
N VAL A 15 11.68 14.66 -20.15
CA VAL A 15 10.86 15.06 -18.98
C VAL A 15 9.47 14.44 -19.05
N ILE A 16 8.83 14.39 -20.23
CA ILE A 16 7.52 13.75 -20.43
C ILE A 16 7.63 12.23 -20.22
N MET A 17 8.70 11.60 -20.75
CA MET A 17 8.94 10.17 -20.54
C MET A 17 9.23 9.87 -19.08
N LYS A 18 10.00 10.72 -18.39
CA LYS A 18 10.30 10.56 -16.95
C LYS A 18 9.05 10.77 -16.06
N ARG A 19 8.13 11.67 -16.46
CA ARG A 19 6.82 11.82 -15.80
C ARG A 19 5.86 10.65 -16.05
N LYS A 20 6.01 9.91 -17.17
CA LYS A 20 5.16 8.77 -17.51
C LYS A 20 5.50 7.48 -16.77
N SER A 21 6.61 7.40 -16.05
CA SER A 21 7.14 6.13 -15.53
C SER A 21 7.32 6.04 -14.02
N GLN A 22 6.73 6.90 -13.21
CA GLN A 22 6.71 6.65 -11.78
C GLN A 22 5.47 5.82 -11.46
N GLU A 23 5.56 4.49 -11.69
CA GLU A 23 4.50 3.53 -11.42
C GLU A 23 4.23 3.42 -9.91
N VAL A 24 5.27 3.67 -9.11
CA VAL A 24 5.23 3.65 -7.65
C VAL A 24 5.84 4.94 -7.12
N VAL A 25 5.09 5.69 -6.33
CA VAL A 25 5.58 6.86 -5.59
C VAL A 25 5.98 6.39 -4.19
N HIS A 26 7.22 6.66 -3.79
CA HIS A 26 7.73 6.40 -2.45
C HIS A 26 8.23 7.71 -1.84
N LYS A 27 7.71 8.08 -0.66
CA LYS A 27 8.03 9.35 -0.01
C LYS A 27 7.84 9.27 1.50
N LYS A 28 8.73 9.87 2.28
CA LYS A 28 8.52 10.15 3.69
C LYS A 28 7.42 11.19 3.84
N VAL A 29 6.34 10.85 4.53
CA VAL A 29 5.19 11.74 4.72
C VAL A 29 4.89 11.99 6.20
N PHE A 30 4.87 10.97 7.06
CA PHE A 30 4.59 11.17 8.47
C PHE A 30 5.87 11.23 9.29
N SER A 31 5.88 12.09 10.31
CA SER A 31 6.89 12.08 11.36
C SER A 31 6.69 10.85 12.26
N LYS A 32 7.74 10.50 13.01
CA LYS A 32 7.66 9.45 14.03
C LYS A 32 6.52 9.70 15.02
N GLN A 33 6.40 10.93 15.51
CA GLN A 33 5.36 11.31 16.47
C GLN A 33 3.94 11.15 15.90
N GLU A 34 3.72 11.49 14.62
CA GLU A 34 2.43 11.29 13.95
C GLU A 34 2.10 9.80 13.80
N CYS A 35 3.09 8.96 13.47
CA CYS A 35 2.90 7.51 13.42
C CYS A 35 2.53 6.94 14.78
N GLU A 36 3.26 7.31 15.84
CA GLU A 36 3.01 6.86 17.21
C GLU A 36 1.62 7.30 17.69
N GLN A 37 1.19 8.53 17.36
CA GLN A 37 -0.15 9.02 17.67
C GLN A 37 -1.24 8.17 17.02
N VAL A 38 -1.09 7.80 15.76
CA VAL A 38 -2.07 6.94 15.07
C VAL A 38 -2.12 5.56 15.72
N ILE A 39 -0.98 4.96 16.07
CA ILE A 39 -0.91 3.65 16.75
C ILE A 39 -1.55 3.75 18.15
N GLU A 40 -1.27 4.80 18.91
CA GLU A 40 -1.85 5.01 20.24
C GLU A 40 -3.38 5.08 20.18
N VAL A 41 -3.93 5.83 19.21
CA VAL A 41 -5.37 5.90 19.00
C VAL A 41 -5.91 4.54 18.58
N ALA A 42 -5.25 3.84 17.64
CA ALA A 42 -5.70 2.54 17.17
C ALA A 42 -5.77 1.49 18.30
N ASN A 43 -4.82 1.51 19.24
CA ASN A 43 -4.77 0.56 20.36
C ASN A 43 -5.90 0.74 21.40
N LYS A 44 -6.71 1.81 21.29
CA LYS A 44 -7.95 1.95 22.08
C LYS A 44 -9.10 1.08 21.54
N TYR A 45 -8.97 0.57 20.31
CA TYR A 45 -10.02 -0.17 19.61
C TYR A 45 -9.63 -1.63 19.38
N LYS A 46 -10.64 -2.47 19.25
CA LYS A 46 -10.45 -3.89 18.93
C LYS A 46 -10.16 -4.04 17.43
N PHE A 47 -9.10 -4.79 17.09
CA PHE A 47 -8.86 -5.26 15.74
C PHE A 47 -9.85 -6.37 15.38
N ILE A 48 -10.48 -6.27 14.20
CA ILE A 48 -11.47 -7.22 13.72
C ILE A 48 -10.76 -8.48 13.21
N ASN A 49 -11.13 -9.64 13.76
CA ASN A 49 -10.59 -10.94 13.37
C ASN A 49 -11.65 -11.90 12.83
N ASP A 50 -12.93 -11.55 12.92
CA ASP A 50 -14.08 -12.36 12.50
C ASP A 50 -14.43 -12.16 11.01
N LYS A 51 -13.83 -11.17 10.35
CA LYS A 51 -13.91 -10.97 8.91
C LYS A 51 -12.70 -11.57 8.22
N LEU A 52 -12.96 -12.37 7.19
CA LEU A 52 -11.90 -13.01 6.40
C LEU A 52 -11.57 -12.16 5.18
N ASP A 53 -10.26 -11.99 4.94
CA ASP A 53 -9.73 -11.31 3.76
C ASP A 53 -10.05 -12.15 2.51
N THR A 54 -10.62 -11.52 1.50
CA THR A 54 -11.00 -12.17 0.24
C THR A 54 -9.79 -12.66 -0.56
N ILE A 55 -8.60 -12.12 -0.28
CA ILE A 55 -7.37 -12.46 -1.00
C ILE A 55 -6.87 -13.85 -0.60
N ASP A 56 -6.95 -14.21 0.69
CA ASP A 56 -6.31 -15.43 1.21
C ASP A 56 -7.12 -16.20 2.25
N GLY A 57 -8.33 -15.72 2.57
CA GLY A 57 -9.21 -16.36 3.55
C GLY A 57 -8.71 -16.31 5.00
N GLN A 58 -7.69 -15.48 5.30
CA GLN A 58 -7.19 -15.29 6.65
C GLN A 58 -7.94 -14.16 7.36
N PRO A 59 -7.97 -14.11 8.69
CA PRO A 59 -8.52 -12.98 9.41
C PRO A 59 -7.89 -11.66 8.97
N GLU A 60 -8.70 -10.61 8.78
CA GLU A 60 -8.20 -9.31 8.35
C GLU A 60 -7.28 -8.64 9.38
N HIS A 61 -7.56 -8.84 10.66
CA HIS A 61 -6.84 -8.24 11.80
C HIS A 61 -6.62 -6.73 11.63
N GLN A 62 -7.71 -6.00 11.45
CA GLN A 62 -7.70 -4.57 11.12
C GLN A 62 -8.79 -3.78 11.84
N ILE A 63 -8.70 -2.47 11.77
CA ILE A 63 -9.74 -1.52 12.14
C ILE A 63 -10.21 -0.86 10.86
N ASP A 64 -11.49 -1.05 10.51
CA ASP A 64 -12.13 -0.30 9.44
C ASP A 64 -12.36 1.13 9.92
N ILE A 65 -11.81 2.11 9.20
CA ILE A 65 -11.90 3.53 9.53
C ILE A 65 -12.99 4.20 8.70
N PHE A 66 -12.99 3.92 7.38
CA PHE A 66 -13.98 4.41 6.44
C PHE A 66 -14.23 3.36 5.36
N THR A 67 -15.47 2.98 5.15
CA THR A 67 -15.88 2.04 4.10
C THR A 67 -17.36 2.25 3.75
N GLU A 68 -17.77 1.88 2.53
CA GLU A 68 -19.17 1.99 2.08
C GLU A 68 -19.73 3.43 2.19
N ASN A 69 -18.87 4.44 2.01
CA ASN A 69 -19.17 5.87 2.20
C ASN A 69 -19.58 6.24 3.65
N GLU A 70 -19.20 5.43 4.64
CA GLU A 70 -19.48 5.67 6.06
C GLU A 70 -18.19 5.71 6.89
N VAL A 71 -18.18 6.61 7.86
CA VAL A 71 -17.12 6.66 8.88
C VAL A 71 -17.43 5.61 9.94
N LYS A 72 -16.62 4.55 10.00
CA LYS A 72 -16.76 3.45 10.99
C LYS A 72 -16.03 3.76 12.30
N ASN A 73 -14.92 4.51 12.24
CA ASN A 73 -14.21 4.99 13.44
C ASN A 73 -13.88 6.49 13.27
N LYS A 74 -14.62 7.34 13.99
CA LYS A 74 -14.52 8.79 13.85
C LYS A 74 -13.17 9.36 14.30
N GLU A 75 -12.61 8.90 15.42
CA GLU A 75 -11.33 9.41 15.95
C GLU A 75 -10.19 9.11 14.98
N LEU A 76 -10.09 7.87 14.50
CA LEU A 76 -9.09 7.49 13.49
C LEU A 76 -9.31 8.15 12.14
N TYR A 77 -10.59 8.33 11.75
CA TYR A 77 -10.92 9.01 10.48
C TYR A 77 -10.45 10.47 10.48
N ASP A 78 -10.81 11.22 11.52
CA ASP A 78 -10.42 12.63 11.62
C ASP A 78 -8.89 12.75 11.62
N LEU A 79 -8.19 11.97 12.46
CA LEU A 79 -6.74 11.98 12.54
C LEU A 79 -6.08 11.59 11.21
N SER A 80 -6.51 10.49 10.59
CA SER A 80 -5.90 10.02 9.35
C SER A 80 -6.14 10.97 8.19
N MET A 81 -7.33 11.60 8.10
CA MET A 81 -7.65 12.56 7.06
C MET A 81 -6.96 13.91 7.27
N ASP A 82 -6.78 14.35 8.51
CA ASP A 82 -6.02 15.57 8.79
C ASP A 82 -4.54 15.39 8.41
N LEU A 83 -3.94 14.24 8.73
CA LEU A 83 -2.59 13.91 8.30
C LEU A 83 -2.49 13.81 6.77
N TYR A 84 -3.46 13.16 6.13
CA TYR A 84 -3.53 13.08 4.66
C TYR A 84 -3.55 14.48 4.03
N ARG A 85 -4.47 15.35 4.43
CA ARG A 85 -4.58 16.72 3.91
C ARG A 85 -3.33 17.55 4.17
N LYS A 86 -2.74 17.43 5.36
CA LYS A 86 -1.51 18.13 5.76
C LYS A 86 -0.32 17.78 4.86
N HIS A 87 -0.13 16.52 4.55
CA HIS A 87 1.07 16.03 3.88
C HIS A 87 0.91 15.81 2.36
N LEU A 88 -0.33 15.71 1.88
CA LEU A 88 -0.67 15.38 0.50
C LEU A 88 -1.71 16.34 -0.10
N PRO A 89 -1.57 17.68 0.04
CA PRO A 89 -2.60 18.65 -0.38
C PRO A 89 -2.90 18.63 -1.89
N ASN A 90 -2.01 18.09 -2.72
CA ASN A 90 -2.19 18.03 -4.18
C ASN A 90 -2.93 16.77 -4.66
N HIS A 91 -3.43 15.94 -3.74
CA HIS A 91 -4.14 14.70 -4.06
C HIS A 91 -5.65 14.75 -3.75
N ASP A 92 -6.20 15.94 -3.50
CA ASP A 92 -7.63 16.16 -3.20
C ASP A 92 -8.60 15.72 -4.32
N HIS A 93 -8.06 15.49 -5.53
CA HIS A 93 -8.83 14.96 -6.66
C HIS A 93 -9.11 13.45 -6.57
N LEU A 94 -8.47 12.75 -5.64
CA LEU A 94 -8.71 11.32 -5.41
C LEU A 94 -9.92 11.15 -4.48
N LYS A 95 -10.88 10.32 -4.89
CA LYS A 95 -12.02 9.96 -4.05
C LYS A 95 -11.64 8.80 -3.14
N VAL A 96 -11.67 9.03 -1.84
CA VAL A 96 -11.45 7.97 -0.85
C VAL A 96 -12.63 6.99 -0.90
N GLY A 97 -12.33 5.71 -1.17
CA GLY A 97 -13.29 4.61 -1.14
C GLY A 97 -13.19 3.79 0.15
N TYR A 98 -11.98 3.55 0.64
CA TYR A 98 -11.73 2.75 1.84
C TYR A 98 -10.50 3.25 2.60
N ILE A 99 -10.58 3.28 3.93
CA ILE A 99 -9.45 3.52 4.85
C ILE A 99 -9.50 2.46 5.93
N PHE A 100 -8.37 1.80 6.15
CA PHE A 100 -8.21 0.85 7.24
C PHE A 100 -6.81 0.92 7.85
N LEU A 101 -6.73 0.49 9.11
CA LEU A 101 -5.47 0.28 9.81
C LEU A 101 -5.33 -1.20 10.11
N ARG A 102 -4.31 -1.84 9.54
CA ARG A 102 -4.02 -3.27 9.73
C ARG A 102 -2.80 -3.47 10.61
N ARG A 103 -2.91 -4.45 11.51
CA ARG A 103 -1.79 -4.92 12.33
C ARG A 103 -1.38 -6.30 11.85
N TYR A 104 -0.09 -6.47 11.62
CA TYR A 104 0.53 -7.75 11.29
C TYR A 104 1.40 -8.21 12.46
N ASN A 105 1.30 -9.48 12.82
CA ASN A 105 2.11 -10.14 13.82
C ASN A 105 2.15 -11.66 13.55
N PRO A 106 3.02 -12.43 14.21
CA PRO A 106 3.10 -13.88 13.98
C PRO A 106 1.84 -14.68 14.41
N GLU A 107 1.00 -14.13 15.29
CA GLU A 107 -0.09 -14.86 15.93
C GLU A 107 -1.42 -14.71 15.19
N ASP A 108 -1.71 -13.50 14.70
CA ASP A 108 -3.02 -13.18 14.12
C ASP A 108 -2.97 -13.11 12.58
N ARG A 109 -2.14 -12.20 12.07
CA ARG A 109 -2.02 -11.93 10.64
C ARG A 109 -0.57 -11.70 10.27
N THR A 110 0.06 -12.63 9.55
CA THR A 110 1.50 -12.51 9.25
C THR A 110 1.81 -11.62 8.06
N GLY A 111 0.98 -11.62 7.03
CA GLY A 111 1.25 -10.87 5.79
C GLY A 111 0.07 -10.92 4.83
N VAL A 112 0.29 -10.54 3.59
CA VAL A 112 -0.69 -10.68 2.50
C VAL A 112 0.03 -11.25 1.28
N PRO A 113 -0.45 -12.35 0.68
CA PRO A 113 0.15 -12.91 -0.50
C PRO A 113 0.03 -11.95 -1.69
N ILE A 114 0.67 -12.29 -2.78
CA ILE A 114 0.62 -11.52 -4.03
C ILE A 114 -0.80 -11.38 -4.55
N HIS A 115 -1.23 -10.14 -4.84
CA HIS A 115 -2.58 -9.81 -5.30
C HIS A 115 -2.63 -8.45 -6.01
N PHE A 116 -3.77 -8.13 -6.60
CA PHE A 116 -4.21 -6.78 -6.93
C PHE A 116 -5.16 -6.23 -5.87
N ASP A 117 -5.27 -4.91 -5.77
CA ASP A 117 -6.35 -4.24 -5.07
C ASP A 117 -7.51 -3.89 -6.03
N GLU A 118 -8.74 -3.94 -5.54
CA GLU A 118 -9.93 -3.53 -6.29
C GLU A 118 -10.15 -2.00 -6.27
N CYS A 119 -9.09 -1.21 -6.47
CA CYS A 119 -9.16 0.26 -6.44
C CYS A 119 -8.30 0.89 -7.55
N ALA A 120 -8.50 2.17 -7.81
CA ALA A 120 -7.70 2.88 -8.79
C ALA A 120 -6.28 3.16 -8.30
N VAL A 121 -6.16 3.58 -7.04
CA VAL A 121 -4.89 3.91 -6.39
C VAL A 121 -4.89 3.37 -4.98
N THR A 122 -3.83 2.65 -4.64
CA THR A 122 -3.50 2.24 -3.27
C THR A 122 -2.43 3.18 -2.72
N MET A 123 -2.66 3.65 -1.51
CA MET A 123 -1.67 4.37 -0.72
C MET A 123 -1.54 3.70 0.65
N SER A 124 -0.32 3.39 1.05
CA SER A 124 -0.06 2.81 2.37
C SER A 124 1.05 3.55 3.08
N VAL A 125 0.90 3.76 4.39
CA VAL A 125 1.90 4.40 5.25
C VAL A 125 2.33 3.41 6.32
N LEU A 126 3.64 3.13 6.42
CA LEU A 126 4.20 2.31 7.49
C LEU A 126 4.24 3.13 8.79
N LEU A 127 3.51 2.69 9.80
CA LEU A 127 3.45 3.37 11.09
C LEU A 127 4.50 2.87 12.08
N SER A 128 4.86 1.57 12.04
CA SER A 128 5.82 0.96 12.95
C SER A 128 7.26 1.36 12.62
N ASP A 129 8.11 1.53 13.64
CA ASP A 129 9.57 1.54 13.46
C ASP A 129 10.02 0.14 12.96
N THR A 130 10.91 0.11 11.98
CA THR A 130 11.43 -1.14 11.41
C THR A 130 12.25 -1.98 12.40
N LYS A 131 12.56 -1.45 13.57
CA LYS A 131 13.21 -2.17 14.68
C LYS A 131 12.21 -2.96 15.53
N ASP A 132 10.91 -2.64 15.44
CA ASP A 132 9.88 -3.21 16.29
C ASP A 132 9.28 -4.50 15.71
N PHE A 133 9.70 -4.91 14.49
CA PHE A 133 9.22 -6.13 13.84
C PHE A 133 10.28 -6.76 12.92
N GLU A 134 10.11 -8.04 12.65
CA GLU A 134 10.93 -8.82 11.70
C GLU A 134 10.08 -9.31 10.53
N GLY A 135 10.65 -9.37 9.32
CA GLY A 135 9.90 -9.74 8.11
C GLY A 135 9.03 -8.58 7.60
N GLY A 136 7.79 -8.87 7.21
CA GLY A 136 6.77 -7.87 6.86
C GLY A 136 7.19 -6.90 5.73
N LYS A 137 7.96 -7.36 4.76
CA LYS A 137 8.50 -6.51 3.68
C LYS A 137 7.46 -6.32 2.60
N LEU A 138 7.16 -5.05 2.27
CA LEU A 138 6.33 -4.70 1.11
C LEU A 138 7.12 -4.95 -0.17
N TYR A 139 6.48 -5.57 -1.15
CA TYR A 139 7.00 -5.71 -2.52
C TYR A 139 5.92 -5.31 -3.53
N VAL A 140 6.33 -4.62 -4.60
CA VAL A 140 5.44 -4.17 -5.68
C VAL A 140 6.11 -4.45 -7.01
N PHE A 141 5.47 -5.24 -7.88
CA PHE A 141 5.99 -5.53 -9.20
C PHE A 141 5.71 -4.40 -10.17
N ASP A 142 6.59 -4.22 -11.16
CA ASP A 142 6.39 -3.28 -12.25
C ASP A 142 5.20 -3.67 -13.15
N GLU A 143 4.71 -2.73 -13.96
CA GLU A 143 3.53 -2.95 -14.81
C GLU A 143 3.77 -4.07 -15.85
N LYS A 144 4.99 -4.23 -16.37
CA LYS A 144 5.30 -5.26 -17.36
C LYS A 144 5.19 -6.66 -16.75
N THR A 145 5.75 -6.84 -15.56
CA THR A 145 5.69 -8.09 -14.82
C THR A 145 4.27 -8.37 -14.35
N SER A 146 3.57 -7.36 -13.84
CA SER A 146 2.17 -7.48 -13.42
C SER A 146 1.25 -7.89 -14.58
N LYS A 147 1.40 -7.30 -15.77
CA LYS A 147 0.66 -7.74 -16.96
C LYS A 147 0.94 -9.19 -17.39
N LYS A 148 2.14 -9.70 -17.12
CA LYS A 148 2.43 -11.11 -17.37
C LYS A 148 1.72 -11.99 -16.34
N PHE A 149 1.75 -11.65 -15.07
CA PHE A 149 1.04 -12.38 -14.02
C PHE A 149 -0.46 -12.42 -14.24
N ASP A 150 -1.06 -11.30 -14.68
CA ASP A 150 -2.46 -11.21 -15.04
C ASP A 150 -2.81 -12.16 -16.20
N LYS A 151 -2.00 -12.18 -17.26
CA LYS A 151 -2.18 -13.13 -18.37
C LYS A 151 -2.05 -14.60 -17.96
N ASP A 152 -1.20 -14.88 -17.00
CA ASP A 152 -1.00 -16.22 -16.43
C ASP A 152 -2.14 -16.60 -15.46
N GLY A 153 -3.09 -15.69 -15.20
CA GLY A 153 -4.27 -15.91 -14.35
C GLY A 153 -3.95 -15.91 -12.85
N LEU A 154 -2.87 -15.28 -12.43
CA LEU A 154 -2.40 -15.32 -11.03
C LEU A 154 -3.46 -14.87 -10.04
N ASP A 155 -4.28 -13.88 -10.40
CA ASP A 155 -5.34 -13.34 -9.54
C ASP A 155 -6.45 -14.34 -9.21
N PHE A 156 -6.66 -15.31 -10.07
CA PHE A 156 -7.67 -16.37 -9.92
C PHE A 156 -7.10 -17.68 -9.35
N MET A 157 -5.80 -17.72 -9.06
CA MET A 157 -5.17 -18.91 -8.47
C MET A 157 -5.48 -19.02 -6.98
N GLU A 158 -5.68 -20.25 -6.53
CA GLU A 158 -5.72 -20.56 -5.10
C GLU A 158 -4.38 -20.21 -4.41
N ASN A 159 -4.38 -19.88 -3.13
CA ASN A 159 -3.19 -19.44 -2.41
C ASN A 159 -2.01 -20.41 -2.53
N THR A 160 -2.28 -21.71 -2.47
CA THR A 160 -1.23 -22.75 -2.63
C THR A 160 -0.60 -22.73 -4.01
N ASP A 161 -1.37 -22.45 -5.05
CA ASP A 161 -0.89 -22.40 -6.43
C ASP A 161 -0.20 -21.06 -6.72
N ARG A 162 -0.68 -19.95 -6.13
CA ARG A 162 0.06 -18.67 -6.12
C ARG A 162 1.45 -18.85 -5.49
N GLY A 163 1.53 -19.53 -4.36
CA GLY A 163 2.80 -19.84 -3.70
C GLY A 163 3.75 -20.58 -4.64
N LYS A 164 3.32 -21.68 -5.23
CA LYS A 164 4.11 -22.47 -6.21
C LYS A 164 4.51 -21.64 -7.43
N TYR A 165 3.59 -20.82 -7.95
CA TYR A 165 3.88 -19.93 -9.08
C TYR A 165 4.96 -18.91 -8.75
N MET A 166 5.02 -18.45 -7.49
CA MET A 166 6.01 -17.49 -7.00
C MET A 166 7.34 -18.10 -6.57
N ASP A 167 7.42 -19.43 -6.46
CA ASP A 167 8.65 -20.14 -6.05
C ASP A 167 9.84 -19.75 -6.93
N GLY A 168 10.94 -19.40 -6.30
CA GLY A 168 12.18 -19.00 -6.97
C GLY A 168 12.15 -17.61 -7.63
N LYS A 169 11.04 -16.89 -7.59
CA LYS A 169 10.99 -15.51 -8.09
C LYS A 169 11.58 -14.53 -7.09
N VAL A 170 12.36 -13.57 -7.59
CA VAL A 170 12.90 -12.48 -6.76
C VAL A 170 11.80 -11.45 -6.53
N LEU A 171 11.48 -11.22 -5.25
CA LEU A 171 10.51 -10.19 -4.88
C LEU A 171 11.17 -8.80 -4.94
N PRO A 172 10.57 -7.82 -5.63
CA PRO A 172 11.04 -6.43 -5.66
C PRO A 172 10.69 -5.71 -4.35
N VAL A 173 11.37 -6.11 -3.27
CA VAL A 173 11.16 -5.56 -1.93
C VAL A 173 11.56 -4.10 -1.89
N MET A 174 10.67 -3.27 -1.35
CA MET A 174 10.90 -1.85 -1.17
C MET A 174 11.65 -1.58 0.14
N LYS A 175 12.56 -0.59 0.12
CA LYS A 175 13.05 0.01 1.34
C LYS A 175 11.91 0.87 1.91
N TYR A 176 11.36 0.51 3.06
CA TYR A 176 10.13 1.08 3.61
C TYR A 176 10.34 1.30 5.11
N GLU A 177 10.44 2.56 5.51
CA GLU A 177 10.74 2.98 6.88
C GLU A 177 9.52 3.62 7.54
N GLN A 178 9.52 3.75 8.88
CA GLN A 178 8.44 4.39 9.63
C GLN A 178 8.09 5.76 9.04
N GLY A 179 6.83 6.00 8.78
CA GLY A 179 6.30 7.24 8.19
C GLY A 179 6.51 7.38 6.69
N ASP A 180 7.10 6.36 6.04
CA ASP A 180 7.14 6.31 4.58
C ASP A 180 5.75 5.95 4.03
N MET A 181 5.41 6.60 2.94
CA MET A 181 4.26 6.30 2.10
C MET A 181 4.71 5.63 0.81
N VAL A 182 3.99 4.61 0.42
CA VAL A 182 4.04 4.03 -0.93
C VAL A 182 2.67 4.20 -1.57
N MET A 183 2.64 4.74 -2.79
CA MET A 183 1.41 4.93 -3.56
C MET A 183 1.60 4.35 -4.96
N PHE A 184 0.63 3.57 -5.44
CA PHE A 184 0.65 2.94 -6.75
C PHE A 184 -0.76 2.67 -7.28
N ARG A 185 -0.87 2.27 -8.54
CA ARG A 185 -2.15 1.87 -9.15
C ARG A 185 -2.56 0.49 -8.65
N GLY A 186 -3.48 0.43 -7.67
CA GLY A 186 -3.91 -0.79 -6.99
C GLY A 186 -4.38 -1.89 -7.93
N GLY A 187 -5.33 -1.58 -8.81
CA GLY A 187 -5.87 -2.53 -9.79
C GLY A 187 -4.96 -2.82 -10.99
N LYS A 188 -3.65 -2.55 -10.92
CA LYS A 188 -2.70 -2.80 -12.01
C LYS A 188 -1.39 -3.43 -11.61
N LEU A 189 -0.94 -3.19 -10.37
CA LEU A 189 0.37 -3.66 -9.92
C LEU A 189 0.19 -4.77 -8.89
N PHE A 190 0.66 -5.95 -9.22
CA PHE A 190 0.75 -7.04 -8.26
C PHE A 190 1.71 -6.68 -7.14
N HIS A 191 1.27 -6.88 -5.93
CA HIS A 191 2.03 -6.56 -4.73
C HIS A 191 1.67 -7.50 -3.58
N GLY A 192 2.37 -7.37 -2.45
CA GLY A 192 2.08 -8.13 -1.25
C GLY A 192 3.02 -7.75 -0.11
N ILE A 193 2.83 -8.42 1.03
CA ILE A 193 3.63 -8.25 2.22
C ILE A 193 4.13 -9.62 2.65
N THR A 194 5.47 -9.77 2.77
CA THR A 194 6.06 -11.01 3.27
C THR A 194 5.65 -11.24 4.73
N PRO A 195 5.68 -12.49 5.23
CA PRO A 195 5.31 -12.75 6.62
C PRO A 195 6.11 -11.91 7.62
N VAL A 196 5.41 -11.38 8.63
CA VAL A 196 5.99 -10.88 9.88
C VAL A 196 6.30 -12.07 10.75
N THR A 197 7.56 -12.21 11.17
CA THR A 197 8.08 -13.34 11.95
C THR A 197 8.37 -12.99 13.41
N GLY A 198 8.30 -11.70 13.75
CA GLY A 198 8.46 -11.19 15.11
C GLY A 198 7.96 -9.78 15.24
N GLY A 199 7.45 -9.41 16.43
CA GLY A 199 6.95 -8.07 16.73
C GLY A 199 5.61 -7.73 16.06
N GLU A 200 5.29 -6.43 16.03
CA GLU A 200 4.05 -5.90 15.47
C GLU A 200 4.30 -4.84 14.40
N ARG A 201 3.66 -4.99 13.25
CA ARG A 201 3.76 -4.07 12.12
C ARG A 201 2.39 -3.43 11.85
N TYR A 202 2.29 -2.12 12.02
CA TYR A 202 1.09 -1.33 11.75
C TYR A 202 1.19 -0.63 10.41
N LEU A 203 0.13 -0.75 9.61
CA LEU A 203 0.01 -0.16 8.28
C LEU A 203 -1.31 0.59 8.16
N LEU A 204 -1.26 1.89 7.84
CA LEU A 204 -2.43 2.69 7.49
C LEU A 204 -2.57 2.72 5.97
N SER A 205 -3.71 2.25 5.47
CA SER A 205 -3.97 2.15 4.03
C SER A 205 -5.19 2.97 3.62
N TYR A 206 -5.06 3.58 2.43
CA TYR A 206 -6.12 4.33 1.77
C TYR A 206 -6.30 3.74 0.36
N PHE A 207 -7.51 3.37 0.04
CA PHE A 207 -7.90 2.96 -1.29
C PHE A 207 -8.74 4.06 -1.92
N PHE A 208 -8.33 4.50 -3.10
CA PHE A 208 -9.01 5.56 -3.83
C PHE A 208 -9.68 5.00 -5.07
N ASP A 209 -10.93 5.39 -5.26
CA ASP A 209 -11.69 5.10 -6.46
C ASP A 209 -11.34 6.07 -7.58
N LYS A 210 -11.75 5.72 -8.80
CA LYS A 210 -11.73 6.68 -9.89
C LYS A 210 -12.72 7.80 -9.59
N PRO A 211 -12.35 9.04 -9.89
CA PRO A 211 -13.28 10.17 -9.74
C PRO A 211 -14.53 10.00 -10.59
#